data_97a47f936523781f5e9802f2138330d3
#
_entry.id   97a47f936523781f5e9802f2138330d3
#
_cell.length_a   1.000
_cell.length_b   1.000
_cell.length_c   1.000
_cell.angle_alpha   90.00
_cell.angle_beta   90.00
_cell.angle_gamma   90.00
#
_symmetry.space_group_name_H-M   'P 1'
#
loop_
_entity.id
_entity.type
_entity.pdbx_description
1 polymer ?
#
loop_
_entity_poly.entity_id
_entity_poly.type
_entity_poly.pdbx_seq_one_letter_code
_entity_poly.pdbx_strand_id
1 'polypeptide(L)'
;MATYTILYWQEIPSQIKASDDLDDVTVRLDPRFMERIDLLAARRGLQGSDDYLAQWRWSDEQEREGTAEEVARAIKLELEAGATW
;
A
#
# COMPACT_ATOMS: atom_id res chain seq x y z
N MET A 1 -15.20 12.33 6.82
CA MET A 1 -14.65 11.60 5.68
C MET A 1 -13.15 11.73 5.62
N ALA A 2 -12.47 10.68 5.24
CA ALA A 2 -11.03 10.72 5.03
C ALA A 2 -10.73 10.42 3.57
N THR A 3 -9.59 10.94 3.09
CA THR A 3 -9.05 10.55 1.79
C THR A 3 -7.93 9.55 2.02
N TYR A 4 -7.71 8.65 1.07
CA TYR A 4 -6.62 7.69 1.17
C TYR A 4 -5.99 7.38 -0.18
N THR A 5 -4.73 6.98 -0.13
CA THR A 5 -3.97 6.47 -1.28
C THR A 5 -3.26 5.20 -0.83
N ILE A 6 -2.97 4.32 -1.78
CA ILE A 6 -2.26 3.08 -1.54
C ILE A 6 -0.98 3.09 -2.36
N LEU A 7 0.14 2.75 -1.73
CA LEU A 7 1.41 2.60 -2.44
C LEU A 7 1.53 1.16 -2.93
N TYR A 8 1.67 1.01 -4.24
CA TYR A 8 1.84 -0.28 -4.91
C TYR A 8 3.24 -0.43 -5.48
N TRP A 9 3.76 -1.64 -5.44
CA TRP A 9 4.85 -2.06 -6.29
C TRP A 9 4.26 -3.00 -7.33
N GLN A 10 4.14 -2.51 -8.57
CA GLN A 10 3.31 -3.14 -9.59
C GLN A 10 1.89 -3.31 -9.05
N GLU A 11 1.37 -4.53 -8.92
CA GLU A 11 0.03 -4.79 -8.41
C GLU A 11 -0.01 -5.15 -6.90
N ILE A 12 1.12 -5.11 -6.21
CA ILE A 12 1.21 -5.52 -4.80
C ILE A 12 1.18 -4.29 -3.90
N PRO A 13 0.20 -4.19 -3.00
CA PRO A 13 0.13 -3.06 -2.06
C PRO A 13 1.20 -3.19 -0.97
N SER A 14 1.70 -2.06 -0.49
CA SER A 14 2.73 -2.00 0.54
C SER A 14 2.28 -1.20 1.76
N GLN A 15 1.68 -0.05 1.54
CA GLN A 15 1.23 0.80 2.64
C GLN A 15 0.07 1.67 2.21
N ILE A 16 -0.66 2.18 3.21
CA ILE A 16 -1.80 3.07 3.02
C ILE A 16 -1.50 4.40 3.70
N LYS A 17 -1.78 5.48 3.01
CA LYS A 17 -1.72 6.82 3.58
C LYS A 17 -3.13 7.39 3.58
N ALA A 18 -3.62 7.79 4.75
CA ALA A 18 -4.95 8.36 4.89
C ALA A 18 -4.86 9.69 5.60
N SER A 19 -5.76 10.60 5.26
CA SER A 19 -5.80 11.95 5.82
C SER A 19 -7.23 12.38 6.07
N ASP A 20 -7.45 13.07 7.18
CA ASP A 20 -8.70 13.77 7.45
C ASP A 20 -8.38 15.20 7.91
N ASP A 21 -9.37 15.92 8.42
CA ASP A 21 -9.18 17.32 8.81
C ASP A 21 -8.25 17.49 10.02
N LEU A 22 -8.01 16.42 10.76
CA LEU A 22 -7.25 16.44 12.01
C LEU A 22 -5.93 15.70 11.95
N ASP A 23 -5.87 14.60 11.19
CA ASP A 23 -4.73 13.68 11.22
C ASP A 23 -4.31 13.19 9.84
N ASP A 24 -3.01 12.90 9.74
CA ASP A 24 -2.42 12.14 8.64
C ASP A 24 -1.89 10.84 9.23
N VAL A 25 -2.26 9.71 8.63
CA VAL A 25 -1.88 8.38 9.14
C VAL A 25 -1.27 7.56 8.01
N THR A 26 -0.15 6.90 8.30
CA THR A 26 0.44 5.95 7.38
C THR A 26 0.48 4.59 8.06
N VAL A 27 -0.07 3.57 7.40
CA VAL A 27 -0.13 2.20 7.92
C VAL A 27 0.52 1.26 6.92
N ARG A 28 1.47 0.46 7.39
CA ARG A 28 2.10 -0.57 6.57
C ARG A 28 1.32 -1.86 6.65
N LEU A 29 1.29 -2.59 5.55
CA LEU A 29 0.70 -3.92 5.52
C LEU A 29 1.61 -4.93 6.21
N ASP A 30 1.08 -6.14 6.43
CA ASP A 30 1.84 -7.25 7.00
C ASP A 30 3.16 -7.43 6.24
N PRO A 31 4.28 -7.76 6.93
CA PRO A 31 5.59 -7.94 6.28
C PRO A 31 5.60 -8.91 5.09
N ARG A 32 4.68 -9.85 5.04
CA ARG A 32 4.57 -10.80 3.91
C ARG A 32 4.38 -10.09 2.56
N PHE A 33 3.80 -8.88 2.56
CA PHE A 33 3.62 -8.10 1.34
C PHE A 33 4.96 -7.61 0.80
N MET A 34 5.83 -7.10 1.68
CA MET A 34 7.19 -6.70 1.27
C MET A 34 8.02 -7.90 0.85
N GLU A 35 7.88 -9.01 1.53
CA GLU A 35 8.56 -10.25 1.15
C GLU A 35 8.15 -10.70 -0.25
N ARG A 36 6.85 -10.56 -0.57
CA ARG A 36 6.35 -10.88 -1.90
C ARG A 36 6.91 -9.94 -2.97
N ILE A 37 6.99 -8.66 -2.67
CA ILE A 37 7.58 -7.66 -3.56
C ILE A 37 9.05 -8.00 -3.83
N ASP A 38 9.81 -8.28 -2.78
CA ASP A 38 11.22 -8.64 -2.91
C ASP A 38 11.41 -9.90 -3.75
N LEU A 39 10.57 -10.90 -3.53
CA LEU A 39 10.60 -12.14 -4.30
C LEU A 39 10.36 -11.91 -5.78
N LEU A 40 9.33 -11.12 -6.11
CA LEU A 40 9.02 -10.82 -7.51
C LEU A 40 10.11 -9.97 -8.17
N ALA A 41 10.66 -9.00 -7.43
CA ALA A 41 11.76 -8.19 -7.93
C ALA A 41 12.97 -9.06 -8.26
N ALA A 42 13.28 -10.01 -7.38
CA ALA A 42 14.38 -10.95 -7.61
C ALA A 42 14.14 -11.82 -8.84
N ARG A 43 12.92 -12.36 -8.98
CA ARG A 43 12.56 -13.21 -10.13
C ARG A 43 12.65 -12.49 -11.46
N ARG A 44 12.35 -11.20 -11.45
CA ARG A 44 12.36 -10.37 -12.66
C ARG A 44 13.70 -9.67 -12.89
N GLY A 45 14.69 -9.90 -12.00
CA GLY A 45 16.01 -9.31 -12.11
C GLY A 45 16.02 -7.80 -11.88
N LEU A 46 15.06 -7.26 -11.12
CA LEU A 46 14.94 -5.83 -10.91
C LEU A 46 15.61 -5.32 -9.64
N GLN A 47 16.07 -6.22 -8.76
CA GLN A 47 16.67 -5.80 -7.49
C GLN A 47 17.88 -4.89 -7.73
N GLY A 48 17.93 -3.77 -6.98
CA GLY A 48 19.04 -2.83 -7.05
C GLY A 48 19.10 -2.02 -8.33
N SER A 49 18.06 -2.04 -9.15
CA SER A 49 18.03 -1.30 -10.41
C SER A 49 17.08 -0.12 -10.35
N ASP A 50 17.22 0.82 -11.30
CA ASP A 50 16.27 1.93 -11.44
C ASP A 50 14.89 1.42 -11.81
N ASP A 51 14.81 0.29 -12.52
CA ASP A 51 13.53 -0.33 -12.88
C ASP A 51 12.74 -0.77 -11.65
N TYR A 52 13.43 -1.24 -10.60
CA TYR A 52 12.78 -1.56 -9.34
C TYR A 52 12.08 -0.32 -8.76
N LEU A 53 12.80 0.81 -8.71
CA LEU A 53 12.25 2.05 -8.15
C LEU A 53 11.11 2.60 -9.01
N ALA A 54 11.18 2.41 -10.32
CA ALA A 54 10.15 2.88 -11.24
C ALA A 54 8.82 2.15 -11.10
N GLN A 55 8.80 0.98 -10.45
CA GLN A 55 7.57 0.20 -10.25
C GLN A 55 6.72 0.70 -9.08
N TRP A 56 7.29 1.53 -8.20
CA TRP A 56 6.54 2.10 -7.09
C TRP A 56 5.59 3.19 -7.60
N ARG A 57 4.33 3.10 -7.22
CA ARG A 57 3.34 4.11 -7.59
C ARG A 57 2.27 4.25 -6.53
N TRP A 58 1.77 5.46 -6.37
CA TRP A 58 0.62 5.74 -5.53
C TRP A 58 -0.65 5.59 -6.35
N SER A 59 -1.69 5.00 -5.75
CA SER A 59 -3.01 4.95 -6.37
C SER A 59 -3.62 6.36 -6.43
N ASP A 60 -4.68 6.50 -7.21
CA ASP A 60 -5.48 7.73 -7.18
C ASP A 60 -6.09 7.91 -5.80
N GLU A 61 -6.24 9.17 -5.38
CA GLU A 61 -6.84 9.51 -4.10
C GLU A 61 -8.33 9.16 -4.11
N GLN A 62 -8.78 8.49 -3.06
CA GLN A 62 -10.18 8.11 -2.90
C GLN A 62 -10.69 8.61 -1.55
N GLU A 63 -12.02 8.71 -1.43
CA GLU A 63 -12.66 9.12 -0.19
C GLU A 63 -13.43 7.96 0.42
N ARG A 64 -13.48 7.94 1.76
CA ARG A 64 -14.23 6.93 2.50
C ARG A 64 -14.66 7.53 3.84
N GLU A 65 -15.84 7.13 4.33
CA GLU A 65 -16.32 7.56 5.63
C GLU A 65 -15.44 7.02 6.75
N GLY A 66 -15.22 7.86 7.77
CA GLY A 66 -14.44 7.52 8.93
C GLY A 66 -13.28 8.46 9.14
N THR A 67 -12.58 8.30 10.25
CA THR A 67 -11.34 9.03 10.51
C THR A 67 -10.21 8.46 9.67
N ALA A 68 -9.11 9.20 9.56
CA ALA A 68 -7.93 8.70 8.84
C ALA A 68 -7.48 7.34 9.38
N GLU A 69 -7.43 7.18 10.70
CA GLU A 69 -7.03 5.92 11.32
C GLU A 69 -8.02 4.77 11.00
N GLU A 70 -9.31 5.02 11.12
CA GLU A 70 -10.33 4.02 10.82
C GLU A 70 -10.25 3.57 9.36
N VAL A 71 -10.12 4.52 8.45
CA VAL A 71 -10.03 4.23 7.02
C VAL A 71 -8.76 3.43 6.70
N ALA A 72 -7.61 3.87 7.23
CA ALA A 72 -6.35 3.18 6.99
C ALA A 72 -6.41 1.72 7.48
N ARG A 73 -6.96 1.49 8.68
CA ARG A 73 -7.09 0.15 9.24
C ARG A 73 -8.06 -0.72 8.45
N ALA A 74 -9.17 -0.15 8.02
CA ALA A 74 -10.16 -0.88 7.23
C ALA A 74 -9.57 -1.32 5.88
N ILE A 75 -8.88 -0.41 5.20
CA ILE A 75 -8.23 -0.74 3.92
C ILE A 75 -7.14 -1.79 4.12
N LYS A 76 -6.35 -1.67 5.19
CA LYS A 76 -5.33 -2.69 5.53
C LYS A 76 -5.95 -4.07 5.64
N LEU A 77 -7.03 -4.21 6.40
CA LEU A 77 -7.70 -5.50 6.57
C LEU A 77 -8.25 -6.04 5.25
N GLU A 78 -8.85 -5.17 4.44
CA GLU A 78 -9.39 -5.57 3.14
C GLU A 78 -8.30 -6.07 2.20
N LEU A 79 -7.17 -5.37 2.14
CA LEU A 79 -6.06 -5.77 1.29
C LEU A 79 -5.41 -7.07 1.76
N GLU A 80 -5.24 -7.23 3.07
CA GLU A 80 -4.67 -8.44 3.64
C GLU A 80 -5.58 -9.64 3.44
N ALA A 81 -6.89 -9.45 3.57
CA ALA A 81 -7.86 -10.52 3.36
C ALA A 81 -7.95 -10.93 1.88
N GLY A 82 -7.70 -10.00 0.97
CA GLY A 82 -7.72 -10.27 -0.46
C GLY A 82 -6.46 -10.94 -1.00
N ALA A 83 -5.39 -11.01 -0.21
CA ALA A 83 -4.15 -11.63 -0.64
C ALA A 83 -4.28 -13.16 -0.65
N THR A 84 -3.85 -13.78 -1.75
CA THR A 84 -3.97 -15.24 -1.95
C THR A 84 -2.64 -15.98 -1.77
N TRP A 85 -1.63 -15.27 -1.33
CA TRP A 85 -0.27 -15.82 -1.15
C TRP A 85 0.26 -15.54 0.24
#